data_8aed1a185cae9ec1bed33dcd2d5e72a9
#
_entry.id   8aed1a185cae9ec1bed33dcd2d5e72a9
#
_cell.length_a   1.000
_cell.length_b   1.000
_cell.length_c   1.000
_cell.angle_alpha   90.00
_cell.angle_beta   90.00
_cell.angle_gamma   90.00
#
_symmetry.space_group_name_H-M   'P 1'
#
loop_
_entity.id
_entity.type
_entity.pdbx_description
1 polymer ?
#
loop_
_entity_poly.entity_id
_entity_poly.type
_entity_poly.pdbx_seq_one_letter_code
_entity_poly.pdbx_strand_id
1 'polypeptide(L)'
;MLSIIIPALNEADNITNLLQHLVDSSTATNITDISVIDGGSTDGTQEAVSNFFADGYKIQLIPSEKGRAKQMNTGAKNSKGDVLYFLHADSFPPKHFDTYIIEEIQKDNLAGCFRMQFDNNHWWLRLASWLTQFSWRACRGGDQSQFITRALFNEIGGFDESFIIYEDNILINELYERKEFVVINKKLQSSARLYEERGVWYVQYHFWTIYVKK
;
A
#
# COMPACT_ATOMS: atom_id res chain seq x y z
N MET A 1 -9.53 2.65 -14.49
CA MET A 1 -10.20 2.31 -13.21
C MET A 1 -9.22 1.60 -12.28
N LEU A 2 -9.38 1.75 -10.96
CA LEU A 2 -8.45 1.24 -9.95
C LEU A 2 -8.83 -0.16 -9.47
N SER A 3 -7.83 -1.02 -9.27
CA SER A 3 -7.91 -2.21 -8.43
C SER A 3 -7.10 -1.97 -7.15
N ILE A 4 -7.73 -2.13 -5.99
CA ILE A 4 -7.08 -1.99 -4.69
C ILE A 4 -6.64 -3.37 -4.23
N ILE A 5 -5.35 -3.51 -3.87
CA ILE A 5 -4.72 -4.77 -3.50
C ILE A 5 -4.19 -4.63 -2.09
N ILE A 6 -4.70 -5.44 -1.17
CA ILE A 6 -4.40 -5.39 0.27
C ILE A 6 -3.80 -6.72 0.70
N PRO A 7 -2.46 -6.83 0.83
CA PRO A 7 -1.86 -8.00 1.45
C PRO A 7 -2.23 -8.04 2.94
N ALA A 8 -2.78 -9.15 3.41
CA ALA A 8 -3.20 -9.35 4.78
C ALA A 8 -2.61 -10.63 5.38
N LEU A 9 -2.21 -10.56 6.65
CA LEU A 9 -1.84 -11.71 7.47
C LEU A 9 -2.11 -11.39 8.94
N ASN A 10 -3.16 -11.98 9.49
CA ASN A 10 -3.62 -11.74 10.87
C ASN A 10 -3.95 -10.24 11.12
N GLU A 11 -4.92 -9.73 10.38
CA GLU A 11 -5.38 -8.34 10.44
C GLU A 11 -6.89 -8.24 10.76
N ALA A 12 -7.45 -9.21 11.50
CA ALA A 12 -8.88 -9.24 11.86
C ALA A 12 -9.36 -7.94 12.52
N ASP A 13 -8.53 -7.34 13.37
CA ASP A 13 -8.86 -6.10 14.09
C ASP A 13 -8.92 -4.85 13.19
N ASN A 14 -8.21 -4.88 12.05
CA ASN A 14 -8.04 -3.71 11.17
C ASN A 14 -8.83 -3.79 9.87
N ILE A 15 -8.95 -5.01 9.30
CA ILE A 15 -9.38 -5.17 7.91
C ILE A 15 -10.78 -4.62 7.64
N THR A 16 -11.74 -4.85 8.55
CA THR A 16 -13.11 -4.35 8.40
C THR A 16 -13.15 -2.81 8.40
N ASN A 17 -12.38 -2.19 9.31
CA ASN A 17 -12.28 -0.74 9.40
C ASN A 17 -11.65 -0.14 8.15
N LEU A 18 -10.61 -0.79 7.61
CA LEU A 18 -10.00 -0.36 6.35
C LEU A 18 -10.98 -0.49 5.18
N LEU A 19 -11.66 -1.62 5.03
CA LEU A 19 -12.62 -1.81 3.95
C LEU A 19 -13.74 -0.76 4.01
N GLN A 20 -14.29 -0.49 5.19
CA GLN A 20 -15.29 0.56 5.39
C GLN A 20 -14.72 1.94 5.02
N HIS A 21 -13.51 2.26 5.47
CA HIS A 21 -12.85 3.52 5.12
C HIS A 21 -12.66 3.69 3.61
N LEU A 22 -12.28 2.64 2.90
CA LEU A 22 -12.10 2.67 1.44
C LEU A 22 -13.42 2.97 0.73
N VAL A 23 -14.50 2.33 1.15
CA VAL A 23 -15.86 2.57 0.63
C VAL A 23 -16.28 4.03 0.88
N ASP A 24 -16.12 4.53 2.10
CA ASP A 24 -16.52 5.89 2.48
C ASP A 24 -15.65 6.99 1.85
N SER A 25 -14.44 6.63 1.42
CA SER A 25 -13.43 7.58 0.93
C SER A 25 -13.22 7.57 -0.57
N SER A 26 -13.91 6.69 -1.30
CA SER A 26 -13.80 6.57 -2.77
C SER A 26 -15.16 6.62 -3.46
N THR A 27 -15.12 6.70 -4.78
CA THR A 27 -16.31 6.63 -5.64
C THR A 27 -16.36 5.26 -6.31
N ALA A 28 -17.44 4.51 -6.09
CA ALA A 28 -17.59 3.13 -6.57
C ALA A 28 -17.29 2.96 -8.08
N THR A 29 -17.68 3.94 -8.91
CA THR A 29 -17.44 3.90 -10.36
C THR A 29 -15.96 4.03 -10.74
N ASN A 30 -15.09 4.50 -9.83
CA ASN A 30 -13.65 4.60 -10.04
C ASN A 30 -12.92 3.31 -9.64
N ILE A 31 -13.57 2.44 -8.83
CA ILE A 31 -13.00 1.20 -8.31
C ILE A 31 -13.51 0.00 -9.11
N THR A 32 -12.61 -0.78 -9.66
CA THR A 32 -12.93 -2.03 -10.36
C THR A 32 -13.15 -3.17 -9.39
N ASP A 33 -12.23 -3.32 -8.46
CA ASP A 33 -12.26 -4.33 -7.40
C ASP A 33 -11.39 -3.94 -6.21
N ILE A 34 -11.74 -4.48 -5.02
CA ILE A 34 -10.93 -4.43 -3.80
C ILE A 34 -10.60 -5.88 -3.44
N SER A 35 -9.32 -6.23 -3.53
CA SER A 35 -8.82 -7.59 -3.31
C SER A 35 -8.03 -7.65 -2.02
N VAL A 36 -8.52 -8.39 -1.03
CA VAL A 36 -7.74 -8.75 0.16
C VAL A 36 -7.03 -10.07 -0.13
N ILE A 37 -5.71 -10.04 -0.09
CA ILE A 37 -4.86 -11.18 -0.41
C ILE A 37 -4.35 -11.79 0.89
N ASP A 38 -4.95 -12.89 1.28
CA ASP A 38 -4.67 -13.55 2.55
C ASP A 38 -3.46 -14.49 2.46
N GLY A 39 -2.46 -14.23 3.28
CA GLY A 39 -1.23 -15.03 3.39
C GLY A 39 -1.33 -16.23 4.34
N GLY A 40 -2.53 -16.71 4.66
CA GLY A 40 -2.79 -17.82 5.59
C GLY A 40 -3.08 -17.34 7.01
N SER A 41 -3.98 -16.37 7.17
CA SER A 41 -4.43 -15.87 8.48
C SER A 41 -5.16 -16.93 9.30
N THR A 42 -5.02 -16.85 10.64
CA THR A 42 -5.61 -17.77 11.62
C THR A 42 -6.42 -17.08 12.72
N ASP A 43 -6.60 -15.75 12.60
CA ASP A 43 -7.20 -14.88 13.63
C ASP A 43 -8.65 -14.45 13.34
N GLY A 44 -9.26 -14.93 12.25
CA GLY A 44 -10.59 -14.50 11.81
C GLY A 44 -10.58 -13.44 10.70
N THR A 45 -9.41 -13.04 10.18
CA THR A 45 -9.30 -12.11 9.03
C THR A 45 -10.14 -12.55 7.84
N GLN A 46 -10.10 -13.84 7.49
CA GLN A 46 -10.82 -14.39 6.34
C GLN A 46 -12.34 -14.27 6.53
N GLU A 47 -12.82 -14.55 7.73
CA GLU A 47 -14.24 -14.43 8.07
C GLU A 47 -14.70 -12.96 8.03
N ALA A 48 -13.91 -12.06 8.59
CA ALA A 48 -14.19 -10.63 8.58
C ALA A 48 -14.34 -10.07 7.16
N VAL A 49 -13.45 -10.45 6.24
CA VAL A 49 -13.53 -10.04 4.83
C VAL A 49 -14.72 -10.68 4.12
N SER A 50 -14.97 -11.99 4.34
CA SER A 50 -16.05 -12.72 3.68
C SER A 50 -17.44 -12.22 4.09
N ASN A 51 -17.58 -11.70 5.31
CA ASN A 51 -18.81 -11.12 5.83
C ASN A 51 -18.98 -9.64 5.49
N PHE A 52 -17.95 -8.98 4.95
CA PHE A 52 -18.04 -7.57 4.59
C PHE A 52 -18.73 -7.38 3.24
N PHE A 53 -19.74 -6.52 3.22
CA PHE A 53 -20.48 -6.15 2.02
C PHE A 53 -20.62 -4.65 1.90
N ALA A 54 -20.43 -4.12 0.69
CA ALA A 54 -20.72 -2.73 0.36
C ALA A 54 -21.31 -2.63 -1.03
N ASP A 55 -22.49 -2.01 -1.13
CA ASP A 55 -23.19 -1.87 -2.42
C ASP A 55 -22.36 -1.07 -3.43
N GLY A 56 -22.33 -1.54 -4.66
CA GLY A 56 -21.53 -0.93 -5.73
C GLY A 56 -20.03 -1.27 -5.72
N TYR A 57 -19.53 -1.99 -4.71
CA TYR A 57 -18.12 -2.43 -4.63
C TYR A 57 -17.99 -3.93 -4.79
N LYS A 58 -17.03 -4.34 -5.62
CA LYS A 58 -16.63 -5.73 -5.74
C LYS A 58 -15.47 -6.01 -4.80
N ILE A 59 -15.76 -6.62 -3.64
CA ILE A 59 -14.76 -6.99 -2.63
C ILE A 59 -14.56 -8.51 -2.72
N GLN A 60 -13.29 -8.94 -2.69
CA GLN A 60 -12.95 -10.35 -2.81
C GLN A 60 -11.78 -10.72 -1.89
N LEU A 61 -11.88 -11.93 -1.33
CA LEU A 61 -10.81 -12.58 -0.58
C LEU A 61 -10.10 -13.57 -1.49
N ILE A 62 -8.78 -13.45 -1.60
CA ILE A 62 -7.95 -14.31 -2.46
C ILE A 62 -6.85 -14.93 -1.61
N PRO A 63 -6.78 -16.27 -1.51
CA PRO A 63 -5.70 -16.94 -0.81
C PRO A 63 -4.38 -16.83 -1.59
N SER A 64 -3.28 -16.71 -0.87
CA SER A 64 -1.93 -16.66 -1.42
C SER A 64 -0.95 -17.38 -0.50
N GLU A 65 0.23 -17.71 -1.04
CA GLU A 65 1.35 -18.04 -0.19
C GLU A 65 1.75 -16.86 0.68
N LYS A 66 2.26 -17.14 1.87
CA LYS A 66 2.80 -16.13 2.78
C LYS A 66 3.99 -15.43 2.16
N GLY A 67 3.95 -14.10 2.19
CA GLY A 67 5.01 -13.23 1.70
C GLY A 67 4.42 -12.02 0.97
N ARG A 68 4.81 -10.80 1.38
CA ARG A 68 4.20 -9.57 0.88
C ARG A 68 4.31 -9.44 -0.65
N ALA A 69 5.49 -9.69 -1.23
CA ALA A 69 5.68 -9.68 -2.68
C ALA A 69 4.75 -10.68 -3.38
N LYS A 70 4.66 -11.93 -2.89
CA LYS A 70 3.78 -12.96 -3.43
C LYS A 70 2.31 -12.57 -3.37
N GLN A 71 1.88 -12.02 -2.23
CA GLN A 71 0.51 -11.56 -2.05
C GLN A 71 0.19 -10.40 -3.02
N MET A 72 1.06 -9.40 -3.13
CA MET A 72 0.86 -8.26 -4.04
C MET A 72 0.85 -8.70 -5.50
N ASN A 73 1.75 -9.59 -5.94
CA ASN A 73 1.75 -10.16 -7.29
C ASN A 73 0.49 -10.98 -7.55
N THR A 74 0.05 -11.80 -6.58
CA THR A 74 -1.20 -12.56 -6.67
C THR A 74 -2.40 -11.62 -6.85
N GLY A 75 -2.44 -10.53 -6.09
CA GLY A 75 -3.47 -9.51 -6.23
C GLY A 75 -3.45 -8.84 -7.60
N ALA A 76 -2.29 -8.42 -8.07
CA ALA A 76 -2.12 -7.82 -9.40
C ALA A 76 -2.61 -8.74 -10.53
N LYS A 77 -2.30 -10.04 -10.43
CA LYS A 77 -2.70 -11.06 -11.42
C LYS A 77 -4.21 -11.29 -11.45
N ASN A 78 -4.89 -11.23 -10.30
CA ASN A 78 -6.32 -11.53 -10.18
C ASN A 78 -7.21 -10.29 -10.29
N SER A 79 -6.65 -9.09 -10.25
CA SER A 79 -7.37 -7.82 -10.38
C SER A 79 -7.60 -7.45 -11.85
N LYS A 80 -8.54 -6.52 -12.11
CA LYS A 80 -8.95 -6.16 -13.49
C LYS A 80 -8.79 -4.68 -13.84
N GLY A 81 -8.46 -3.81 -12.87
CA GLY A 81 -8.29 -2.39 -13.12
C GLY A 81 -7.01 -2.09 -13.91
N ASP A 82 -7.01 -0.98 -14.63
CA ASP A 82 -5.87 -0.49 -15.41
C ASP A 82 -4.78 0.12 -14.52
N VAL A 83 -5.16 0.51 -13.31
CA VAL A 83 -4.28 1.04 -12.27
C VAL A 83 -4.35 0.13 -11.06
N LEU A 84 -3.20 -0.32 -10.58
CA LEU A 84 -3.04 -1.11 -9.36
C LEU A 84 -2.71 -0.17 -8.21
N TYR A 85 -3.43 -0.30 -7.10
CA TYR A 85 -3.17 0.44 -5.88
C TYR A 85 -2.88 -0.54 -4.75
N PHE A 86 -1.60 -0.64 -4.38
CA PHE A 86 -1.13 -1.49 -3.28
C PHE A 86 -1.24 -0.73 -1.97
N LEU A 87 -1.94 -1.30 -1.00
CA LEU A 87 -2.25 -0.66 0.28
C LEU A 87 -2.11 -1.64 1.43
N HIS A 88 -1.41 -1.26 2.48
CA HIS A 88 -1.27 -2.09 3.67
C HIS A 88 -2.57 -2.10 4.49
N ALA A 89 -2.81 -3.19 5.23
CA ALA A 89 -4.04 -3.39 6.00
C ALA A 89 -4.24 -2.40 7.17
N ASP A 90 -3.20 -1.65 7.53
CA ASP A 90 -3.17 -0.65 8.59
C ASP A 90 -2.93 0.79 8.06
N SER A 91 -3.19 1.00 6.78
CA SER A 91 -2.97 2.29 6.10
C SER A 91 -4.27 2.83 5.53
N PHE A 92 -4.60 4.08 5.89
CA PHE A 92 -5.87 4.73 5.57
C PHE A 92 -5.63 5.91 4.61
N PRO A 93 -5.98 5.75 3.31
CA PRO A 93 -5.79 6.82 2.33
C PRO A 93 -6.72 8.01 2.57
N PRO A 94 -6.38 9.20 2.05
CA PRO A 94 -7.22 10.39 2.21
C PRO A 94 -8.55 10.23 1.47
N LYS A 95 -9.56 10.97 1.91
CA LYS A 95 -10.85 11.03 1.18
C LYS A 95 -10.62 11.44 -0.27
N HIS A 96 -11.32 10.78 -1.21
CA HIS A 96 -11.17 10.94 -2.66
C HIS A 96 -9.79 10.50 -3.20
N PHE A 97 -9.14 9.55 -2.54
CA PHE A 97 -7.83 9.04 -2.96
C PHE A 97 -7.84 8.49 -4.40
N ASP A 98 -8.93 7.85 -4.78
CA ASP A 98 -9.18 7.33 -6.12
C ASP A 98 -9.12 8.44 -7.19
N THR A 99 -9.77 9.56 -6.93
CA THR A 99 -9.76 10.73 -7.82
C THR A 99 -8.35 11.31 -7.96
N TYR A 100 -7.62 11.47 -6.85
CA TYR A 100 -6.23 11.98 -6.90
C TYR A 100 -5.31 11.07 -7.70
N ILE A 101 -5.44 9.74 -7.57
CA ILE A 101 -4.66 8.79 -8.37
C ILE A 101 -5.02 8.92 -9.87
N ILE A 102 -6.31 8.96 -10.20
CA ILE A 102 -6.78 9.10 -11.59
C ILE A 102 -6.29 10.41 -12.21
N GLU A 103 -6.33 11.52 -11.47
CA GLU A 103 -5.81 12.81 -11.92
C GLU A 103 -4.31 12.76 -12.24
N GLU A 104 -3.50 12.04 -11.46
CA GLU A 104 -2.08 11.88 -11.75
C GLU A 104 -1.85 11.00 -12.99
N ILE A 105 -2.60 9.92 -13.15
CA ILE A 105 -2.55 9.09 -14.37
C ILE A 105 -2.93 9.88 -15.62
N GLN A 106 -3.92 10.80 -15.54
CA GLN A 106 -4.30 11.68 -16.64
C GLN A 106 -3.23 12.72 -17.00
N LYS A 107 -2.27 12.98 -16.10
CA LYS A 107 -1.09 13.84 -16.34
C LYS A 107 0.14 13.05 -16.81
N ASP A 108 -0.05 11.79 -17.20
CA ASP A 108 1.00 10.85 -17.59
C ASP A 108 1.98 10.47 -16.45
N ASN A 109 1.56 10.64 -15.18
CA ASN A 109 2.31 10.13 -14.03
C ASN A 109 1.91 8.68 -13.77
N LEU A 110 2.68 7.73 -14.31
CA LEU A 110 2.29 6.31 -14.37
C LEU A 110 2.40 5.56 -13.05
N ALA A 111 3.13 6.09 -12.07
CA ALA A 111 3.29 5.51 -10.74
C ALA A 111 3.53 6.59 -9.67
N GLY A 112 3.25 6.25 -8.42
CA GLY A 112 3.49 7.15 -7.30
C GLY A 112 2.93 6.66 -5.99
N CYS A 113 2.97 7.53 -4.99
CA CYS A 113 2.43 7.28 -3.65
C CYS A 113 1.81 8.54 -3.05
N PHE A 114 1.08 8.35 -1.96
CA PHE A 114 0.71 9.45 -1.08
C PHE A 114 1.87 9.80 -0.12
N ARG A 115 1.91 11.04 0.37
CA ARG A 115 2.76 11.35 1.53
C ARG A 115 2.17 10.68 2.76
N MET A 116 3.04 10.19 3.64
CA MET A 116 2.61 9.47 4.84
C MET A 116 2.44 10.40 6.04
N GLN A 117 1.57 10.01 6.96
CA GLN A 117 1.48 10.55 8.30
C GLN A 117 1.25 9.40 9.27
N PHE A 118 2.16 9.20 10.24
CA PHE A 118 1.90 8.29 11.35
C PHE A 118 0.81 8.83 12.29
N ASP A 119 0.04 7.93 12.87
CA ASP A 119 -0.98 8.21 13.89
C ASP A 119 -0.41 8.44 15.30
N ASN A 120 0.89 8.75 15.41
CA ASN A 120 1.61 8.94 16.64
C ASN A 120 2.30 10.32 16.70
N ASN A 121 2.34 10.91 17.91
CA ASN A 121 2.88 12.26 18.15
C ASN A 121 4.38 12.31 18.46
N HIS A 122 5.10 11.18 18.42
CA HIS A 122 6.54 11.17 18.64
C HIS A 122 7.27 12.06 17.63
N TRP A 123 8.15 12.92 18.08
CA TRP A 123 8.77 13.96 17.25
C TRP A 123 9.51 13.40 16.03
N TRP A 124 10.18 12.23 16.19
CA TRP A 124 10.89 11.56 15.10
C TRP A 124 9.91 11.07 14.00
N LEU A 125 8.79 10.44 14.38
CA LEU A 125 7.77 9.98 13.44
C LEU A 125 7.09 11.16 12.72
N ARG A 126 6.92 12.28 13.40
CA ARG A 126 6.42 13.52 12.78
C ARG A 126 7.41 14.08 11.77
N LEU A 127 8.72 14.08 12.08
CA LEU A 127 9.77 14.50 11.15
C LEU A 127 9.83 13.55 9.95
N ALA A 128 9.84 12.23 10.17
CA ALA A 128 9.81 11.23 9.10
C ALA A 128 8.60 11.43 8.19
N SER A 129 7.39 11.60 8.76
CA SER A 129 6.16 11.90 8.02
C SER A 129 6.29 13.18 7.20
N TRP A 130 6.85 14.26 7.77
CA TRP A 130 7.04 15.52 7.06
C TRP A 130 7.99 15.38 5.87
N LEU A 131 9.07 14.60 6.01
CA LEU A 131 10.02 14.35 4.94
C LEU A 131 9.40 13.60 3.74
N THR A 132 8.34 12.82 3.95
CA THR A 132 7.69 12.09 2.84
C THR A 132 7.03 12.98 1.79
N GLN A 133 6.85 14.27 2.04
CA GLN A 133 6.35 15.22 1.04
C GLN A 133 7.33 15.51 -0.10
N PHE A 134 8.62 15.30 0.14
CA PHE A 134 9.64 15.53 -0.88
C PHE A 134 9.81 14.27 -1.72
N SER A 135 9.95 14.44 -3.04
CA SER A 135 10.19 13.32 -3.96
C SER A 135 11.65 12.86 -3.92
N TRP A 136 12.19 12.62 -2.70
CA TRP A 136 13.52 12.07 -2.52
C TRP A 136 13.41 10.56 -2.33
N ARG A 137 14.21 9.80 -3.09
CA ARG A 137 14.22 8.34 -2.98
C ARG A 137 14.43 7.85 -1.53
N ALA A 138 15.29 8.51 -0.77
CA ALA A 138 15.56 8.19 0.63
C ALA A 138 14.34 8.34 1.57
N CYS A 139 13.29 9.04 1.14
CA CYS A 139 12.06 9.25 1.90
C CYS A 139 10.94 8.29 1.46
N ARG A 140 11.26 7.27 0.66
CA ARG A 140 10.28 6.29 0.15
C ARG A 140 10.39 4.96 0.86
N GLY A 141 9.24 4.35 1.11
CA GLY A 141 9.11 3.01 1.68
C GLY A 141 7.71 2.46 1.41
N GLY A 142 7.52 1.17 1.64
CA GLY A 142 6.25 0.47 1.38
C GLY A 142 5.06 1.01 2.17
N ASP A 143 5.29 1.57 3.36
CA ASP A 143 4.23 2.09 4.24
C ASP A 143 3.48 3.31 3.67
N GLN A 144 3.91 3.85 2.52
CA GLN A 144 3.30 5.01 1.87
C GLN A 144 2.19 4.65 0.88
N SER A 145 1.84 3.37 0.76
CA SER A 145 1.05 2.84 -0.36
C SER A 145 1.75 3.07 -1.71
N GLN A 146 1.25 2.47 -2.77
CA GLN A 146 1.80 2.66 -4.09
C GLN A 146 0.74 2.46 -5.15
N PHE A 147 0.58 3.41 -6.07
CA PHE A 147 -0.18 3.19 -7.29
C PHE A 147 0.77 3.05 -8.49
N ILE A 148 0.37 2.25 -9.46
CA ILE A 148 1.13 2.05 -10.69
C ILE A 148 0.16 1.58 -11.79
N THR A 149 0.37 2.01 -13.03
CA THR A 149 -0.39 1.45 -14.15
C THR A 149 -0.05 -0.02 -14.33
N ARG A 150 -1.04 -0.83 -14.66
CA ARG A 150 -0.85 -2.27 -14.92
C ARG A 150 0.18 -2.51 -16.04
N ALA A 151 0.18 -1.66 -17.07
CA ALA A 151 1.13 -1.78 -18.18
C ALA A 151 2.58 -1.65 -17.68
N LEU A 152 2.88 -0.59 -16.90
CA LEU A 152 4.21 -0.36 -16.33
C LEU A 152 4.60 -1.44 -15.32
N PHE A 153 3.65 -1.89 -14.47
CA PHE A 153 3.88 -2.97 -13.51
C PHE A 153 4.29 -4.27 -14.20
N ASN A 154 3.60 -4.63 -15.29
CA ASN A 154 3.92 -5.82 -16.07
C ASN A 154 5.25 -5.67 -16.84
N GLU A 155 5.57 -4.48 -17.35
CA GLU A 155 6.82 -4.19 -18.03
C GLU A 155 8.02 -4.36 -17.09
N ILE A 156 7.91 -3.88 -15.84
CA ILE A 156 8.95 -4.02 -14.82
C ILE A 156 9.07 -5.47 -14.34
N GLY A 157 8.00 -6.28 -14.45
CA GLY A 157 7.95 -7.68 -14.01
C GLY A 157 7.37 -7.89 -12.62
N GLY A 158 6.77 -6.85 -12.02
CA GLY A 158 6.13 -6.91 -10.70
C GLY A 158 7.11 -6.81 -9.54
N PHE A 159 6.67 -7.30 -8.37
CA PHE A 159 7.53 -7.38 -7.18
C PHE A 159 8.43 -8.61 -7.24
N ASP A 160 9.69 -8.45 -6.83
CA ASP A 160 10.64 -9.56 -6.73
C ASP A 160 10.33 -10.43 -5.50
N GLU A 161 9.85 -11.65 -5.73
CA GLU A 161 9.43 -12.59 -4.69
C GLU A 161 10.60 -13.25 -3.95
N SER A 162 11.84 -13.04 -4.40
CA SER A 162 13.03 -13.52 -3.70
C SER A 162 13.31 -12.73 -2.41
N PHE A 163 12.72 -11.55 -2.28
CA PHE A 163 12.85 -10.69 -1.11
C PHE A 163 11.70 -10.92 -0.11
N ILE A 164 12.07 -11.15 1.16
CA ILE A 164 11.11 -11.25 2.28
C ILE A 164 10.75 -9.85 2.79
N ILE A 165 11.69 -8.92 2.69
CA ILE A 165 11.58 -7.51 3.10
C ILE A 165 12.35 -6.70 2.04
N TYR A 166 11.91 -5.50 1.72
CA TYR A 166 12.57 -4.60 0.77
C TYR A 166 12.07 -4.72 -0.69
N GLU A 167 11.11 -5.57 -0.96
CA GLU A 167 10.49 -5.75 -2.27
C GLU A 167 9.94 -4.42 -2.84
N ASP A 168 9.30 -3.62 -2.00
CA ASP A 168 8.79 -2.29 -2.36
C ASP A 168 9.90 -1.36 -2.83
N ASN A 169 11.04 -1.41 -2.13
CA ASN A 169 12.16 -0.53 -2.43
C ASN A 169 12.82 -0.86 -3.78
N ILE A 170 12.80 -2.12 -4.20
CA ILE A 170 13.31 -2.53 -5.51
C ILE A 170 12.45 -1.93 -6.61
N LEU A 171 11.13 -2.10 -6.53
CA LEU A 171 10.20 -1.54 -7.49
C LEU A 171 10.28 -0.01 -7.51
N ILE A 172 10.34 0.64 -6.34
CA ILE A 172 10.48 2.09 -6.23
C ILE A 172 11.81 2.58 -6.85
N ASN A 173 12.93 1.86 -6.68
CA ASN A 173 14.20 2.22 -7.31
C ASN A 173 14.07 2.25 -8.83
N GLU A 174 13.51 1.18 -9.42
CA GLU A 174 13.26 1.10 -10.86
C GLU A 174 12.41 2.27 -11.37
N LEU A 175 11.35 2.63 -10.64
CA LEU A 175 10.47 3.75 -10.98
C LEU A 175 11.20 5.11 -10.91
N TYR A 176 12.11 5.29 -9.93
CA TYR A 176 12.91 6.52 -9.85
C TYR A 176 13.94 6.61 -10.96
N GLU A 177 14.59 5.50 -11.33
CA GLU A 177 15.54 5.45 -12.45
C GLU A 177 14.85 5.80 -13.78
N ARG A 178 13.62 5.35 -13.96
CA ARG A 178 12.76 5.69 -15.12
C ARG A 178 12.16 7.09 -15.07
N LYS A 179 12.24 7.78 -13.93
CA LYS A 179 11.57 9.05 -13.64
C LYS A 179 10.03 8.99 -13.71
N GLU A 180 9.48 7.84 -13.37
CA GLU A 180 8.05 7.52 -13.44
C GLU A 180 7.39 7.54 -12.06
N PHE A 181 7.90 8.33 -11.09
CA PHE A 181 7.39 8.33 -9.73
C PHE A 181 6.99 9.73 -9.24
N VAL A 182 5.73 9.88 -8.84
CA VAL A 182 5.19 11.13 -8.27
C VAL A 182 4.76 10.94 -6.82
N VAL A 183 4.82 12.02 -6.04
CA VAL A 183 4.29 12.07 -4.67
C VAL A 183 3.05 12.95 -4.63
N ILE A 184 1.91 12.35 -4.38
CA ILE A 184 0.65 13.09 -4.17
C ILE A 184 0.71 13.76 -2.79
N ASN A 185 0.63 15.10 -2.74
CA ASN A 185 0.70 15.87 -1.50
C ASN A 185 -0.63 15.83 -0.71
N LYS A 186 -1.14 14.62 -0.48
CA LYS A 186 -2.25 14.31 0.42
C LYS A 186 -1.78 13.26 1.41
N LYS A 187 -2.28 13.31 2.65
CA LYS A 187 -1.78 12.47 3.73
C LYS A 187 -2.49 11.12 3.74
N LEU A 188 -1.73 10.05 3.62
CA LEU A 188 -2.14 8.71 3.98
C LEU A 188 -1.80 8.51 5.46
N GLN A 189 -2.75 8.11 6.27
CA GLN A 189 -2.53 7.78 7.68
C GLN A 189 -2.06 6.33 7.78
N SER A 190 -0.91 6.11 8.43
CA SER A 190 -0.35 4.78 8.66
C SER A 190 -0.18 4.53 10.15
N SER A 191 -0.40 3.29 10.58
CA SER A 191 -0.29 2.91 11.97
C SER A 191 1.16 2.96 12.46
N ALA A 192 1.35 3.50 13.67
CA ALA A 192 2.63 3.46 14.38
C ALA A 192 2.73 2.23 15.32
N ARG A 193 1.82 1.27 15.24
CA ARG A 193 1.74 0.10 16.13
C ARG A 193 3.10 -0.57 16.36
N LEU A 194 3.85 -0.84 15.29
CA LEU A 194 5.16 -1.46 15.40
C LEU A 194 6.16 -0.64 16.23
N TYR A 195 6.09 0.70 16.10
CA TYR A 195 6.94 1.61 16.87
C TYR A 195 6.51 1.72 18.33
N GLU A 196 5.22 1.58 18.62
CA GLU A 196 4.68 1.57 19.98
C GLU A 196 5.04 0.28 20.71
N GLU A 197 4.90 -0.88 20.05
CA GLU A 197 5.21 -2.18 20.61
C GLU A 197 6.71 -2.40 20.87
N ARG A 198 7.57 -1.95 19.94
CA ARG A 198 9.01 -2.26 19.99
C ARG A 198 9.90 -1.08 20.33
N GLY A 199 9.35 0.11 20.38
CA GLY A 199 10.09 1.35 20.61
C GLY A 199 10.67 1.95 19.32
N VAL A 200 10.56 3.29 19.22
CA VAL A 200 10.89 4.05 18.00
C VAL A 200 12.33 3.80 17.55
N TRP A 201 13.30 3.88 18.46
CA TRP A 201 14.73 3.77 18.12
C TRP A 201 15.14 2.34 17.77
N TYR A 202 14.50 1.33 18.37
CA TYR A 202 14.76 -0.06 18.03
C TYR A 202 14.32 -0.36 16.58
N VAL A 203 13.11 0.03 16.22
CA VAL A 203 12.57 -0.17 14.86
C VAL A 203 13.40 0.62 13.84
N GLN A 204 13.73 1.89 14.17
CA GLN A 204 14.53 2.73 13.27
C GLN A 204 15.93 2.17 13.03
N TYR A 205 16.59 1.63 14.05
CA TYR A 205 17.89 0.97 13.92
C TYR A 205 17.82 -0.24 12.97
N HIS A 206 16.78 -1.05 13.10
CA HIS A 206 16.58 -2.19 12.20
C HIS A 206 16.35 -1.76 10.75
N PHE A 207 15.56 -0.73 10.50
CA PHE A 207 15.40 -0.19 9.16
C PHE A 207 16.74 0.32 8.60
N TRP A 208 17.50 1.09 9.34
CA TRP A 208 18.82 1.55 8.89
C TRP A 208 19.76 0.39 8.57
N THR A 209 19.77 -0.67 9.37
CA THR A 209 20.62 -1.85 9.09
C THR A 209 20.24 -2.58 7.80
N ILE A 210 18.96 -2.59 7.44
CA ILE A 210 18.48 -3.14 6.17
C ILE A 210 19.00 -2.29 5.01
N TYR A 211 18.96 -0.96 5.12
CA TYR A 211 19.43 -0.05 4.07
C TYR A 211 20.96 -0.05 3.89
N VAL A 212 21.74 -0.28 4.95
CA VAL A 212 23.21 -0.25 4.89
C VAL A 212 23.81 -1.58 4.41
N LYS A 213 23.12 -2.69 4.62
CA LYS A 213 23.60 -4.04 4.21
C LYS A 213 23.35 -4.38 2.74
N LYS A 214 22.76 -3.47 2.00
CA LYS A 214 22.56 -3.56 0.54
C LYS A 214 23.31 -2.47 -0.21
#